data_288bf1efee28ef9c0a327ccd49ee38f6
#
_entry.id   288bf1efee28ef9c0a327ccd49ee38f6
#
_cell.length_a   1.000
_cell.length_b   1.000
_cell.length_c   1.000
_cell.angle_alpha   90.00
_cell.angle_beta   90.00
_cell.angle_gamma   90.00
#
_symmetry.space_group_name_H-M   'P 1'
#
loop_
_entity.id
_entity.type
_entity.pdbx_description
1 polymer ?
#
loop_
_entity_poly.entity_id
_entity_poly.type
_entity_poly.pdbx_seq_one_letter_code
_entity_poly.pdbx_strand_id
1 'polypeptide(L)'
;MSNSFFMPFRTLTLLIIILSIFISIFFIPTYPDAFGSYISPEYISIDVSSSGYAWPSPGYTTINSYFGYRTSPTAGASSYHSGLDIGAPEGSKLIAVTSGEITFASFLGGGGYTITLTSGNIKFTYCHVSPNYIVNVGDKVVQGQVIGYVGPKNVYGVKGNQYFDENGNPTNGATTGPHLHFGVRINGEYVDPLSLFD
;
A
#
# COMPACT_ATOMS: atom_id res chain seq x y z
N MET A 1 -53.29 -43.93 36.72
CA MET A 1 -52.24 -43.19 37.45
C MET A 1 -51.34 -42.56 36.42
N SER A 2 -51.52 -41.26 36.21
CA SER A 2 -50.76 -40.45 35.22
C SER A 2 -49.56 -39.87 35.96
N ASN A 3 -48.35 -40.39 35.69
CA ASN A 3 -47.12 -39.79 36.16
C ASN A 3 -46.77 -38.57 35.30
N SER A 4 -47.18 -37.38 35.74
CA SER A 4 -46.68 -36.13 35.18
C SER A 4 -45.23 -35.91 35.62
N PHE A 5 -44.31 -36.03 34.70
CA PHE A 5 -42.86 -35.77 34.90
C PHE A 5 -42.68 -34.23 34.98
N PHE A 6 -42.67 -33.71 36.20
CA PHE A 6 -42.36 -32.29 36.41
C PHE A 6 -40.85 -32.12 36.43
N MET A 7 -40.29 -31.54 35.38
CA MET A 7 -38.88 -31.21 35.35
C MET A 7 -38.63 -29.97 36.23
N PRO A 8 -37.69 -29.97 37.14
CA PRO A 8 -37.43 -28.81 38.01
C PRO A 8 -36.93 -27.61 37.16
N PHE A 9 -37.45 -26.42 37.51
CA PHE A 9 -37.21 -25.18 36.76
C PHE A 9 -35.75 -24.90 36.41
N ARG A 10 -34.79 -25.27 37.26
CA ARG A 10 -33.34 -25.14 37.03
C ARG A 10 -32.81 -26.03 35.89
N THR A 11 -33.33 -27.25 35.77
CA THR A 11 -32.94 -28.17 34.67
C THR A 11 -33.52 -27.74 33.34
N LEU A 12 -34.72 -27.16 33.30
CA LEU A 12 -35.35 -26.63 32.11
C LEU A 12 -34.57 -25.40 31.59
N THR A 13 -34.14 -24.49 32.50
CA THR A 13 -33.34 -23.30 32.14
C THR A 13 -31.99 -23.68 31.57
N LEU A 14 -31.30 -24.67 32.15
CA LEU A 14 -30.01 -25.16 31.63
C LEU A 14 -30.15 -25.82 30.26
N LEU A 15 -31.21 -26.57 30.02
CA LEU A 15 -31.50 -27.21 28.74
C LEU A 15 -31.77 -26.16 27.64
N ILE A 16 -32.49 -25.08 27.93
CA ILE A 16 -32.75 -23.97 27.02
C ILE A 16 -31.45 -23.23 26.65
N ILE A 17 -30.57 -23.00 27.64
CA ILE A 17 -29.26 -22.35 27.37
C ILE A 17 -28.38 -23.24 26.51
N ILE A 18 -28.28 -24.52 26.78
CA ILE A 18 -27.49 -25.47 25.96
C ILE A 18 -28.07 -25.57 24.56
N LEU A 19 -29.40 -25.62 24.41
CA LEU A 19 -30.05 -25.67 23.09
C LEU A 19 -29.84 -24.38 22.30
N SER A 20 -29.86 -23.20 22.95
CA SER A 20 -29.57 -21.91 22.31
C SER A 20 -28.12 -21.79 21.83
N ILE A 21 -27.16 -22.33 22.60
CA ILE A 21 -25.74 -22.39 22.19
C ILE A 21 -25.56 -23.36 21.02
N PHE A 22 -26.21 -24.52 21.03
CA PHE A 22 -26.17 -25.46 19.92
C PHE A 22 -26.79 -24.89 18.65
N ILE A 23 -27.91 -24.19 18.73
CA ILE A 23 -28.54 -23.53 17.57
C ILE A 23 -27.64 -22.42 17.04
N SER A 24 -26.93 -21.66 17.90
CA SER A 24 -26.00 -20.62 17.50
C SER A 24 -24.75 -21.17 16.79
N ILE A 25 -24.32 -22.40 17.09
CA ILE A 25 -23.17 -23.05 16.46
C ILE A 25 -23.54 -23.69 15.10
N PHE A 26 -24.78 -24.19 14.96
CA PHE A 26 -25.26 -24.83 13.72
C PHE A 26 -25.97 -23.90 12.74
N PHE A 27 -26.47 -22.74 13.19
CA PHE A 27 -27.01 -21.69 12.36
C PHE A 27 -26.05 -20.50 12.28
N ILE A 28 -24.79 -20.74 11.88
CA ILE A 28 -24.03 -19.70 11.20
C ILE A 28 -24.67 -19.61 9.81
N PRO A 29 -25.36 -18.49 9.48
CA PRO A 29 -25.84 -18.33 8.12
C PRO A 29 -24.61 -18.40 7.24
N THR A 30 -24.50 -19.46 6.42
CA THR A 30 -23.63 -19.48 5.28
C THR A 30 -24.20 -18.41 4.34
N TYR A 31 -23.72 -17.17 4.47
CA TYR A 31 -23.93 -16.16 3.46
C TYR A 31 -23.24 -16.69 2.20
N PRO A 32 -23.99 -17.04 1.12
CA PRO A 32 -23.35 -17.42 -0.11
C PRO A 32 -22.61 -16.18 -0.62
N ASP A 33 -21.29 -16.20 -0.57
CA ASP A 33 -20.36 -15.46 -1.44
C ASP A 33 -20.59 -13.96 -1.71
N ALA A 34 -21.10 -13.21 -0.72
CA ALA A 34 -21.09 -11.75 -0.76
C ALA A 34 -19.71 -11.15 -0.39
N PHE A 35 -18.74 -11.96 0.00
CA PHE A 35 -17.35 -11.58 0.11
C PHE A 35 -16.68 -11.92 -1.23
N GLY A 36 -16.61 -10.93 -2.12
CA GLY A 36 -15.58 -10.94 -3.16
C GLY A 36 -14.29 -11.38 -2.51
N SER A 37 -13.55 -12.26 -3.16
CA SER A 37 -12.31 -12.86 -2.68
C SER A 37 -11.51 -11.86 -1.85
N TYR A 38 -11.53 -12.01 -0.53
CA TYR A 38 -10.59 -11.32 0.34
C TYR A 38 -9.21 -11.85 -0.03
N ILE A 39 -8.55 -11.15 -0.94
CA ILE A 39 -7.13 -11.36 -1.16
C ILE A 39 -6.49 -10.91 0.14
N SER A 40 -6.05 -11.85 0.97
CA SER A 40 -5.30 -11.51 2.18
C SER A 40 -4.10 -10.66 1.77
N PRO A 41 -3.80 -9.56 2.49
CA PRO A 41 -2.65 -8.73 2.18
C PRO A 41 -1.39 -9.60 2.11
N GLU A 42 -0.60 -9.42 1.06
CA GLU A 42 0.70 -10.07 0.94
C GLU A 42 1.72 -9.36 1.84
N TYR A 43 2.48 -10.15 2.61
CA TYR A 43 3.56 -9.66 3.46
C TYR A 43 4.89 -10.25 3.02
N ILE A 44 5.93 -9.45 3.06
CA ILE A 44 7.30 -9.88 2.79
C ILE A 44 8.08 -9.86 4.11
N SER A 45 8.88 -10.91 4.37
CA SER A 45 9.87 -10.87 5.44
C SER A 45 10.89 -9.79 5.12
N ILE A 46 11.07 -8.83 6.02
CA ILE A 46 11.84 -7.63 5.79
C ILE A 46 12.91 -7.43 6.86
N ASP A 47 14.04 -6.88 6.43
CA ASP A 47 15.00 -6.27 7.34
C ASP A 47 14.55 -4.84 7.64
N VAL A 48 14.58 -4.48 8.91
CA VAL A 48 14.17 -3.16 9.41
C VAL A 48 15.44 -2.43 9.84
N SER A 49 15.59 -1.17 9.40
CA SER A 49 16.72 -0.32 9.79
C SER A 49 16.75 -0.05 11.29
N SER A 50 17.87 0.46 11.82
CA SER A 50 18.01 0.85 13.24
C SER A 50 16.97 1.91 13.63
N SER A 51 16.53 2.75 12.71
CA SER A 51 15.47 3.75 12.89
C SER A 51 14.04 3.18 12.77
N GLY A 52 13.88 1.87 12.51
CA GLY A 52 12.59 1.18 12.53
C GLY A 52 11.82 1.19 11.21
N TYR A 53 12.45 1.58 10.09
CA TYR A 53 11.81 1.60 8.77
C TYR A 53 12.28 0.44 7.88
N ALA A 54 11.35 -0.13 7.11
CA ALA A 54 11.66 -1.13 6.09
C ALA A 54 12.04 -0.45 4.76
N TRP A 55 12.94 -1.07 3.97
CA TRP A 55 13.29 -0.57 2.65
C TRP A 55 12.09 -0.70 1.68
N PRO A 56 11.71 0.35 0.92
CA PRO A 56 10.43 0.40 0.17
C PRO A 56 10.32 -0.58 -1.00
N SER A 57 11.45 -1.03 -1.56
CA SER A 57 11.53 -1.90 -2.73
C SER A 57 12.44 -3.10 -2.44
N PRO A 58 11.93 -4.18 -1.79
CA PRO A 58 12.73 -5.33 -1.38
C PRO A 58 13.49 -5.97 -2.54
N GLY A 59 14.79 -6.22 -2.33
CA GLY A 59 15.69 -6.81 -3.33
C GLY A 59 16.28 -5.81 -4.32
N TYR A 60 15.89 -4.53 -4.31
CA TYR A 60 16.40 -3.49 -5.20
C TYR A 60 16.98 -2.34 -4.38
N THR A 61 18.31 -2.20 -4.38
CA THR A 61 19.04 -1.21 -3.57
C THR A 61 19.88 -0.23 -4.39
N THR A 62 19.87 -0.37 -5.72
CA THR A 62 20.61 0.54 -6.61
C THR A 62 19.92 1.89 -6.66
N ILE A 63 20.64 2.95 -6.24
CA ILE A 63 20.16 4.32 -6.31
C ILE A 63 20.59 4.94 -7.64
N ASN A 64 19.62 5.22 -8.50
CA ASN A 64 19.84 5.87 -9.80
C ASN A 64 19.97 7.39 -9.68
N SER A 65 19.30 8.00 -8.66
CA SER A 65 19.39 9.43 -8.40
C SER A 65 19.11 9.71 -6.92
N TYR A 66 19.98 10.51 -6.33
CA TYR A 66 19.91 10.90 -4.93
C TYR A 66 19.03 12.14 -4.71
N PHE A 67 18.62 12.33 -3.47
CA PHE A 67 17.95 13.54 -2.99
C PHE A 67 18.83 14.78 -3.18
N GLY A 68 18.22 15.93 -3.50
CA GLY A 68 18.89 17.22 -3.60
C GLY A 68 19.00 17.76 -5.04
N TYR A 69 19.90 18.72 -5.25
CA TYR A 69 20.07 19.36 -6.57
C TYR A 69 20.75 18.43 -7.57
N ARG A 70 20.20 18.39 -8.79
CA ARG A 70 20.72 17.59 -9.92
C ARG A 70 20.42 18.26 -11.26
N THR A 71 21.07 17.80 -12.33
CA THR A 71 20.59 18.06 -13.70
C THR A 71 19.27 17.31 -13.91
N SER A 72 18.26 18.00 -14.45
CA SER A 72 16.97 17.38 -14.76
C SER A 72 17.16 16.23 -15.77
N PRO A 73 16.71 14.99 -15.46
CA PRO A 73 16.96 13.82 -16.31
C PRO A 73 16.05 13.77 -17.54
N THR A 74 14.91 14.48 -17.53
CA THR A 74 13.95 14.53 -18.62
C THR A 74 13.10 15.78 -18.54
N ALA A 75 12.40 16.13 -19.63
CA ALA A 75 11.46 17.24 -19.64
C ALA A 75 10.37 17.07 -18.58
N GLY A 76 10.12 18.12 -17.81
CA GLY A 76 9.14 18.14 -16.72
C GLY A 76 9.65 17.56 -15.38
N ALA A 77 10.84 16.98 -15.33
CA ALA A 77 11.47 16.61 -14.07
C ALA A 77 12.15 17.84 -13.42
N SER A 78 12.13 17.91 -12.09
CA SER A 78 12.75 18.99 -11.33
C SER A 78 14.28 18.86 -11.29
N SER A 79 14.98 20.00 -11.24
CA SER A 79 16.40 20.10 -10.89
C SER A 79 16.65 19.94 -9.38
N TYR A 80 15.60 20.05 -8.57
CA TYR A 80 15.64 19.64 -7.16
C TYR A 80 14.88 18.33 -6.98
N HIS A 81 15.60 17.27 -6.61
CA HIS A 81 15.07 15.93 -6.42
C HIS A 81 14.57 15.75 -5.00
N SER A 82 13.26 15.64 -4.83
CA SER A 82 12.59 15.57 -3.52
C SER A 82 12.48 14.15 -2.96
N GLY A 83 13.31 13.23 -3.42
CA GLY A 83 13.32 11.82 -3.00
C GLY A 83 14.53 11.06 -3.52
N LEU A 84 14.42 9.75 -3.56
CA LEU A 84 15.38 8.82 -4.17
C LEU A 84 14.74 8.14 -5.38
N ASP A 85 15.51 7.96 -6.45
CA ASP A 85 15.12 7.08 -7.55
C ASP A 85 15.82 5.73 -7.38
N ILE A 86 15.04 4.69 -7.03
CA ILE A 86 15.50 3.33 -6.81
C ILE A 86 15.26 2.51 -8.07
N GLY A 87 16.33 2.01 -8.68
CA GLY A 87 16.25 1.18 -9.89
C GLY A 87 15.59 -0.16 -9.59
N ALA A 88 14.39 -0.37 -10.16
CA ALA A 88 13.65 -1.61 -10.03
C ALA A 88 12.80 -1.85 -11.27
N PRO A 89 12.74 -3.09 -11.82
CA PRO A 89 11.92 -3.40 -12.98
C PRO A 89 10.43 -3.18 -12.73
N GLU A 90 9.66 -2.96 -13.81
CA GLU A 90 8.21 -3.01 -13.77
C GLU A 90 7.72 -4.29 -13.10
N GLY A 91 6.67 -4.18 -12.26
CA GLY A 91 6.10 -5.28 -11.50
C GLY A 91 6.84 -5.64 -10.20
N SER A 92 7.98 -5.00 -9.89
CA SER A 92 8.66 -5.16 -8.60
C SER A 92 7.74 -4.74 -7.45
N LYS A 93 7.71 -5.52 -6.37
CA LYS A 93 6.88 -5.25 -5.20
C LYS A 93 7.35 -4.02 -4.45
N LEU A 94 6.38 -3.23 -4.01
CA LEU A 94 6.58 -2.07 -3.14
C LEU A 94 5.85 -2.34 -1.82
N ILE A 95 6.55 -2.11 -0.70
CA ILE A 95 6.01 -2.40 0.63
C ILE A 95 5.83 -1.15 1.47
N ALA A 96 4.93 -1.23 2.44
CA ALA A 96 4.79 -0.22 3.48
C ALA A 96 6.06 -0.18 4.33
N VAL A 97 6.79 0.93 4.28
CA VAL A 97 8.04 1.14 5.05
C VAL A 97 7.80 1.19 6.56
N THR A 98 6.60 1.46 6.97
CA THR A 98 6.08 1.46 8.34
C THR A 98 4.58 1.25 8.34
N SER A 99 3.99 0.96 9.50
CA SER A 99 2.51 0.92 9.63
C SER A 99 1.91 2.31 9.54
N GLY A 100 0.73 2.45 8.92
CA GLY A 100 0.07 3.74 8.75
C GLY A 100 -1.20 3.66 7.93
N GLU A 101 -1.58 4.77 7.31
CA GLU A 101 -2.77 4.92 6.48
C GLU A 101 -2.39 5.37 5.06
N ILE A 102 -3.04 4.78 4.06
CA ILE A 102 -2.95 5.27 2.67
C ILE A 102 -3.77 6.55 2.57
N THR A 103 -3.11 7.68 2.36
CA THR A 103 -3.76 8.99 2.29
C THR A 103 -3.89 9.53 0.88
N PHE A 104 -3.26 8.87 -0.09
CA PHE A 104 -3.36 9.19 -1.51
C PHE A 104 -3.10 7.95 -2.37
N ALA A 105 -3.90 7.75 -3.42
CA ALA A 105 -3.72 6.73 -4.44
C ALA A 105 -4.37 7.23 -5.75
N SER A 106 -3.61 7.94 -6.59
CA SER A 106 -4.08 8.51 -7.85
C SER A 106 -2.90 8.97 -8.73
N PHE A 107 -3.20 9.51 -9.92
CA PHE A 107 -2.20 10.15 -10.78
C PHE A 107 -1.83 11.54 -10.23
N LEU A 108 -0.54 11.81 -10.04
CA LEU A 108 0.00 13.03 -9.43
C LEU A 108 1.03 13.72 -10.35
N GLY A 109 0.60 14.28 -11.45
CA GLY A 109 1.47 15.06 -12.35
C GLY A 109 2.81 14.37 -12.64
N GLY A 110 3.93 15.02 -12.28
CA GLY A 110 5.29 14.47 -12.47
C GLY A 110 5.58 13.18 -11.73
N GLY A 111 4.88 12.90 -10.65
CA GLY A 111 4.99 11.62 -9.92
C GLY A 111 4.31 10.44 -10.62
N GLY A 112 3.48 10.71 -11.65
CA GLY A 112 2.71 9.66 -12.30
C GLY A 112 1.69 9.02 -11.35
N TYR A 113 1.39 7.75 -11.53
CA TYR A 113 0.61 7.00 -10.56
C TYR A 113 1.38 6.92 -9.24
N THR A 114 0.72 7.33 -8.17
CA THR A 114 1.36 7.61 -6.89
C THR A 114 0.54 7.03 -5.75
N ILE A 115 1.23 6.48 -4.74
CA ILE A 115 0.67 6.08 -3.46
C ILE A 115 1.36 6.91 -2.38
N THR A 116 0.59 7.45 -1.41
CA THR A 116 1.15 8.07 -0.21
C THR A 116 0.68 7.33 1.04
N LEU A 117 1.65 6.83 1.80
CA LEU A 117 1.48 6.29 3.15
C LEU A 117 1.77 7.39 4.17
N THR A 118 0.88 7.57 5.14
CA THR A 118 1.06 8.53 6.22
C THR A 118 1.11 7.81 7.58
N SER A 119 2.13 8.12 8.37
CA SER A 119 2.29 7.64 9.74
C SER A 119 2.64 8.81 10.65
N GLY A 120 1.69 9.24 11.49
CA GLY A 120 1.84 10.45 12.29
C GLY A 120 2.07 11.71 11.41
N ASN A 121 3.19 12.38 11.62
CA ASN A 121 3.60 13.57 10.88
C ASN A 121 4.51 13.28 9.67
N ILE A 122 4.70 12.01 9.32
CA ILE A 122 5.56 11.56 8.22
C ILE A 122 4.70 11.08 7.06
N LYS A 123 5.04 11.51 5.84
CA LYS A 123 4.47 11.03 4.59
C LYS A 123 5.54 10.37 3.74
N PHE A 124 5.25 9.15 3.31
CA PHE A 124 6.06 8.36 2.39
C PHE A 124 5.35 8.29 1.05
N THR A 125 5.96 8.81 0.01
CA THR A 125 5.36 8.94 -1.32
C THR A 125 6.07 8.01 -2.28
N TYR A 126 5.33 7.08 -2.89
CA TYR A 126 5.77 6.11 -3.88
C TYR A 126 5.25 6.57 -5.23
N CYS A 127 6.13 7.06 -6.11
CA CYS A 127 5.77 7.54 -7.44
C CYS A 127 6.13 6.52 -8.53
N HIS A 128 5.58 6.73 -9.72
CA HIS A 128 5.74 5.86 -10.89
C HIS A 128 5.26 4.42 -10.63
N VAL A 129 4.28 4.26 -9.73
CA VAL A 129 3.71 2.95 -9.42
C VAL A 129 2.79 2.44 -10.53
N SER A 130 2.44 1.17 -10.48
CA SER A 130 1.45 0.55 -11.37
C SER A 130 0.10 1.25 -11.28
N PRO A 131 -0.61 1.47 -12.41
CA PRO A 131 -1.97 1.98 -12.40
C PRO A 131 -2.98 1.03 -11.72
N ASN A 132 -2.62 -0.24 -11.56
CA ASN A 132 -3.42 -1.25 -10.88
C ASN A 132 -3.18 -1.17 -9.37
N TYR A 133 -3.89 -0.26 -8.71
CA TYR A 133 -3.80 -0.13 -7.25
C TYR A 133 -4.36 -1.36 -6.56
N ILE A 134 -3.64 -1.83 -5.54
CA ILE A 134 -4.06 -2.92 -4.63
C ILE A 134 -4.42 -2.40 -3.24
N VAL A 135 -4.32 -1.08 -3.04
CA VAL A 135 -4.72 -0.35 -1.84
C VAL A 135 -5.57 0.85 -2.21
N ASN A 136 -6.42 1.30 -1.29
CA ASN A 136 -7.31 2.44 -1.45
C ASN A 136 -7.00 3.51 -0.40
N VAL A 137 -7.38 4.76 -0.68
CA VAL A 137 -7.32 5.83 0.32
C VAL A 137 -8.20 5.46 1.52
N GLY A 138 -7.62 5.58 2.71
CA GLY A 138 -8.23 5.18 3.99
C GLY A 138 -7.81 3.80 4.50
N ASP A 139 -7.19 2.95 3.65
CA ASP A 139 -6.69 1.64 4.09
C ASP A 139 -5.60 1.80 5.16
N LYS A 140 -5.74 1.02 6.24
CA LYS A 140 -4.70 0.85 7.25
C LYS A 140 -3.79 -0.29 6.81
N VAL A 141 -2.50 0.00 6.73
CA VAL A 141 -1.48 -0.97 6.33
C VAL A 141 -0.48 -1.18 7.46
N VAL A 142 0.13 -2.36 7.49
CA VAL A 142 1.20 -2.66 8.45
C VAL A 142 2.54 -2.70 7.71
N GLN A 143 3.63 -2.44 8.45
CA GLN A 143 4.99 -2.51 7.92
C GLN A 143 5.24 -3.87 7.23
N GLY A 144 5.86 -3.85 6.05
CA GLY A 144 6.12 -5.07 5.25
C GLY A 144 4.97 -5.52 4.38
N GLN A 145 3.76 -4.96 4.53
CA GLN A 145 2.64 -5.26 3.63
C GLN A 145 2.95 -4.75 2.22
N VAL A 146 2.68 -5.57 1.20
CA VAL A 146 2.75 -5.12 -0.20
C VAL A 146 1.62 -4.13 -0.44
N ILE A 147 1.96 -2.93 -0.89
CA ILE A 147 1.01 -1.82 -1.14
C ILE A 147 0.90 -1.43 -2.60
N GLY A 148 1.79 -1.94 -3.45
CA GLY A 148 1.80 -1.65 -4.87
C GLY A 148 2.96 -2.32 -5.59
N TYR A 149 3.12 -1.93 -6.84
CA TYR A 149 4.18 -2.44 -7.71
C TYR A 149 4.79 -1.28 -8.48
N VAL A 150 6.06 -1.40 -8.89
CA VAL A 150 6.68 -0.48 -9.84
C VAL A 150 5.89 -0.51 -11.16
N GLY A 151 5.55 0.66 -11.66
CA GLY A 151 4.75 0.81 -12.87
C GLY A 151 5.53 0.77 -14.17
N PRO A 152 4.82 0.72 -15.30
CA PRO A 152 5.41 0.84 -16.64
C PRO A 152 5.92 2.26 -16.90
N LYS A 153 6.87 2.40 -17.85
CA LYS A 153 7.29 3.70 -18.40
C LYS A 153 6.11 4.46 -18.98
N ASN A 154 5.31 3.80 -19.81
CA ASN A 154 4.23 4.42 -20.56
C ASN A 154 2.85 4.07 -19.97
N VAL A 155 1.96 5.08 -19.88
CA VAL A 155 0.58 4.94 -19.40
C VAL A 155 -0.34 5.73 -20.32
N TYR A 156 -1.45 5.11 -20.72
CA TYR A 156 -2.36 5.67 -21.72
C TYR A 156 -3.71 6.02 -21.09
N GLY A 157 -4.45 6.94 -21.72
CA GLY A 157 -5.80 7.30 -21.31
C GLY A 157 -5.89 8.16 -20.05
N VAL A 158 -4.78 8.66 -19.51
CA VAL A 158 -4.75 9.53 -18.33
C VAL A 158 -5.09 10.97 -18.75
N LYS A 159 -6.28 11.44 -18.38
CA LYS A 159 -6.73 12.80 -18.69
C LYS A 159 -5.81 13.84 -18.04
N GLY A 160 -5.29 14.76 -18.85
CA GLY A 160 -4.41 15.83 -18.38
C GLY A 160 -2.97 15.42 -18.13
N ASN A 161 -2.55 14.19 -18.50
CA ASN A 161 -1.15 13.83 -18.52
C ASN A 161 -0.40 14.68 -19.54
N GLN A 162 0.65 15.38 -19.10
CA GLN A 162 1.48 16.29 -19.91
C GLN A 162 2.90 15.75 -20.12
N TYR A 163 3.17 14.51 -19.72
CA TYR A 163 4.49 13.89 -19.73
C TYR A 163 4.55 12.88 -20.88
N PHE A 164 5.57 13.02 -21.73
CA PHE A 164 5.76 12.20 -22.93
C PHE A 164 7.23 11.84 -23.07
N ASP A 165 7.49 10.69 -23.66
CA ASP A 165 8.84 10.31 -24.05
C ASP A 165 9.24 10.96 -25.40
N GLU A 166 10.48 10.71 -25.82
CA GLU A 166 11.05 11.23 -27.08
C GLU A 166 10.29 10.79 -28.34
N ASN A 167 9.48 9.74 -28.25
CA ASN A 167 8.65 9.21 -29.33
C ASN A 167 7.20 9.72 -29.26
N GLY A 168 6.89 10.58 -28.30
CA GLY A 168 5.53 11.13 -28.09
C GLY A 168 4.58 10.17 -27.38
N ASN A 169 5.06 9.07 -26.79
CA ASN A 169 4.22 8.19 -25.98
C ASN A 169 4.03 8.78 -24.57
N PRO A 170 2.79 8.77 -24.03
CA PRO A 170 2.54 9.31 -22.70
C PRO A 170 3.23 8.46 -21.62
N THR A 171 3.96 9.12 -20.73
CA THR A 171 4.72 8.46 -19.66
C THR A 171 3.99 8.49 -18.32
N ASN A 172 4.40 7.63 -17.40
CA ASN A 172 3.92 7.55 -16.04
C ASN A 172 4.53 8.67 -15.17
N GLY A 173 4.14 9.93 -15.48
CA GLY A 173 4.77 11.13 -14.95
C GLY A 173 6.13 11.43 -15.62
N ALA A 174 6.98 12.19 -14.95
CA ALA A 174 8.30 12.61 -15.45
C ALA A 174 9.34 11.49 -15.25
N THR A 175 9.23 10.42 -16.06
CA THR A 175 10.10 9.24 -15.97
C THR A 175 10.78 8.91 -17.29
N THR A 176 12.00 8.38 -17.24
CA THR A 176 12.73 7.83 -18.37
C THR A 176 12.57 6.31 -18.52
N GLY A 177 12.03 5.64 -17.51
CA GLY A 177 11.82 4.18 -17.49
C GLY A 177 11.35 3.69 -16.12
N PRO A 178 11.08 2.38 -15.98
CA PRO A 178 10.63 1.82 -14.72
C PRO A 178 11.64 2.03 -13.58
N HIS A 179 11.17 2.57 -12.47
CA HIS A 179 11.88 2.74 -11.21
C HIS A 179 10.88 3.15 -10.13
N LEU A 180 11.27 3.11 -8.87
CA LEU A 180 10.55 3.75 -7.77
C LEU A 180 11.19 5.12 -7.50
N HIS A 181 10.42 6.21 -7.65
CA HIS A 181 10.76 7.46 -6.97
C HIS A 181 10.12 7.42 -5.57
N PHE A 182 10.97 7.49 -4.54
CA PHE A 182 10.56 7.41 -3.14
C PHE A 182 10.87 8.71 -2.41
N GLY A 183 9.81 9.44 -2.02
CA GLY A 183 9.91 10.72 -1.32
C GLY A 183 9.47 10.62 0.12
N VAL A 184 10.13 11.37 1.01
CA VAL A 184 9.76 11.46 2.43
C VAL A 184 9.55 12.92 2.81
N ARG A 185 8.47 13.18 3.58
CA ARG A 185 8.21 14.47 4.21
C ARG A 185 7.98 14.28 5.71
N ILE A 186 8.65 15.09 6.51
CA ILE A 186 8.44 15.17 7.96
C ILE A 186 7.90 16.57 8.26
N ASN A 187 6.75 16.68 8.91
CA ASN A 187 6.08 17.96 9.19
C ASN A 187 5.84 18.83 7.92
N GLY A 188 5.68 18.18 6.76
CA GLY A 188 5.48 18.84 5.47
C GLY A 188 6.75 19.15 4.68
N GLU A 189 7.92 19.11 5.29
CA GLU A 189 9.20 19.38 4.65
C GLU A 189 9.84 18.13 4.07
N TYR A 190 10.40 18.21 2.87
CA TYR A 190 11.13 17.11 2.25
C TYR A 190 12.46 16.86 2.98
N VAL A 191 12.73 15.60 3.24
CA VAL A 191 13.99 15.14 3.84
C VAL A 191 14.63 14.08 2.94
N ASP A 192 15.96 13.91 3.06
CA ASP A 192 16.66 12.83 2.39
C ASP A 192 16.15 11.48 2.93
N PRO A 193 15.50 10.64 2.07
CA PRO A 193 15.00 9.37 2.51
C PRO A 193 16.06 8.43 3.10
N LEU A 194 17.32 8.51 2.67
CA LEU A 194 18.40 7.66 3.18
C LEU A 194 18.62 7.83 4.69
N SER A 195 18.35 9.04 5.24
CA SER A 195 18.46 9.28 6.68
C SER A 195 17.55 8.41 7.56
N LEU A 196 16.59 7.69 6.94
CA LEU A 196 15.70 6.76 7.65
C LEU A 196 16.18 5.31 7.58
N PHE A 197 17.24 5.02 6.82
CA PHE A 197 17.70 3.64 6.57
C PHE A 197 19.13 3.38 7.05
N ASP A 198 19.74 4.34 7.76
CA ASP A 198 21.05 4.23 8.39
C ASP A 198 21.01 3.38 9.67
#